data_ca03f8092a3f819b1f6a554a0df7a627
#
_entry.id   ca03f8092a3f819b1f6a554a0df7a627
#
_cell.length_a   1.000
_cell.length_b   1.000
_cell.length_c   1.000
_cell.angle_alpha   90.00
_cell.angle_beta   90.00
_cell.angle_gamma   90.00
#
_symmetry.space_group_name_H-M   'P 1'
#
loop_
_entity.id
_entity.type
_entity.pdbx_description
1 polymer ?
#
loop_
_entity_poly.entity_id
_entity_poly.type
_entity_poly.pdbx_seq_one_letter_code
_entity_poly.pdbx_strand_id
1 'polypeptide(L)'
;YLITATGIILLALAIFIDSRDPKRVNGWAECAFWLYVFGAPLTIHSIAATFEAAALAMIPVIIIAMVLSLILDRRSPIISGLIYVGYLLQSGFEGAEIDPSMTIVLVCFIVGGLVMAFGVGWQRARHILLAPFEHHPLRRYLPPS
;
A
#
# COMPACT_ATOMS: atom_id res chain seq x y z
N TYR A 1 -3.52 4.17 19.82
CA TYR A 1 -4.32 2.93 19.75
C TYR A 1 -5.69 3.14 19.08
N LEU A 2 -6.43 4.20 19.39
CA LEU A 2 -7.76 4.43 18.79
C LEU A 2 -7.68 4.62 17.27
N ILE A 3 -6.73 5.42 16.80
CA ILE A 3 -6.52 5.69 15.36
C ILE A 3 -6.15 4.40 14.62
N THR A 4 -5.27 3.59 15.22
CA THR A 4 -4.87 2.28 14.66
C THR A 4 -6.07 1.34 14.53
N ALA A 5 -6.86 1.23 15.61
CA ALA A 5 -8.07 0.40 15.62
C ALA A 5 -9.08 0.86 14.56
N THR A 6 -9.30 2.17 14.44
CA THR A 6 -10.17 2.74 13.40
C THR A 6 -9.66 2.40 12.00
N GLY A 7 -8.36 2.57 11.74
CA GLY A 7 -7.75 2.22 10.46
C GLY A 7 -7.92 0.73 10.10
N ILE A 8 -7.69 -0.16 11.08
CA ILE A 8 -7.86 -1.61 10.90
C ILE A 8 -9.33 -1.97 10.62
N ILE A 9 -10.27 -1.35 11.34
CA ILE A 9 -11.71 -1.57 11.12
C ILE A 9 -12.10 -1.13 9.70
N LEU A 10 -11.63 0.04 9.25
CA LEU A 10 -11.89 0.53 7.90
C LEU A 10 -11.33 -0.42 6.83
N LEU A 11 -10.10 -0.94 7.03
CA LEU A 11 -9.50 -1.92 6.11
C LEU A 11 -10.28 -3.25 6.10
N ALA A 12 -10.69 -3.75 7.26
CA ALA A 12 -11.49 -4.96 7.37
C ALA A 12 -12.85 -4.80 6.66
N LEU A 13 -13.50 -3.65 6.83
CA LEU A 13 -14.74 -3.29 6.15
C LEU A 13 -14.53 -3.19 4.63
N ALA A 14 -13.43 -2.58 4.19
CA ALA A 14 -13.08 -2.48 2.78
C ALA A 14 -12.93 -3.86 2.14
N ILE A 15 -12.19 -4.78 2.79
CA ILE A 15 -12.00 -6.15 2.34
C ILE A 15 -13.34 -6.91 2.30
N PHE A 16 -14.17 -6.74 3.33
CA PHE A 16 -15.48 -7.38 3.39
C PHE A 16 -16.41 -6.92 2.26
N ILE A 17 -16.45 -5.62 1.97
CA ILE A 17 -17.26 -5.06 0.89
C ILE A 17 -16.72 -5.52 -0.47
N ASP A 18 -15.40 -5.47 -0.65
CA ASP A 18 -14.74 -5.85 -1.90
C ASP A 18 -14.93 -7.36 -2.22
N SER A 19 -14.95 -8.22 -1.18
CA SER A 19 -15.19 -9.64 -1.33
C SER A 19 -16.62 -9.99 -1.79
N ARG A 20 -17.56 -9.07 -1.63
CA ARG A 20 -18.96 -9.24 -2.07
C ARG A 20 -19.19 -8.85 -3.54
N ASP A 21 -18.28 -8.08 -4.13
CA ASP A 21 -18.37 -7.68 -5.54
C ASP A 21 -17.03 -7.90 -6.27
N PRO A 22 -16.58 -9.16 -6.41
CA PRO A 22 -15.29 -9.48 -7.04
C PRO A 22 -15.24 -9.08 -8.53
N LYS A 23 -16.39 -8.94 -9.18
CA LYS A 23 -16.50 -8.51 -10.59
C LYS A 23 -16.60 -6.99 -10.76
N ARG A 24 -16.71 -6.25 -9.66
CA ARG A 24 -16.79 -4.77 -9.64
C ARG A 24 -17.88 -4.19 -10.55
N VAL A 25 -19.03 -4.86 -10.60
CA VAL A 25 -20.17 -4.44 -11.43
C VAL A 25 -21.06 -3.45 -10.68
N ASN A 26 -21.09 -3.53 -9.36
CA ASN A 26 -21.90 -2.69 -8.50
C ASN A 26 -21.07 -1.57 -7.86
N GLY A 27 -21.70 -0.46 -7.47
CA GLY A 27 -21.03 0.68 -6.80
C GLY A 27 -20.36 0.37 -5.46
N TRP A 28 -20.48 -0.85 -4.94
CA TRP A 28 -19.77 -1.32 -3.74
C TRP A 28 -18.24 -1.27 -3.87
N ALA A 29 -17.72 -1.46 -5.08
CA ALA A 29 -16.30 -1.36 -5.36
C ALA A 29 -15.75 0.06 -5.13
N GLU A 30 -16.54 1.10 -5.38
CA GLU A 30 -16.18 2.49 -5.12
C GLU A 30 -16.17 2.79 -3.62
N CYS A 31 -17.16 2.27 -2.87
CA CYS A 31 -17.16 2.39 -1.41
C CYS A 31 -15.91 1.72 -0.81
N ALA A 32 -15.57 0.51 -1.26
CA ALA A 32 -14.37 -0.19 -0.82
C ALA A 32 -13.09 0.61 -1.14
N PHE A 33 -13.03 1.25 -2.31
CA PHE A 33 -11.89 2.11 -2.69
C PHE A 33 -11.65 3.24 -1.67
N TRP A 34 -12.71 3.97 -1.31
CA TRP A 34 -12.58 5.06 -0.33
C TRP A 34 -12.19 4.56 1.06
N LEU A 35 -12.72 3.40 1.47
CA LEU A 35 -12.32 2.79 2.74
C LEU A 35 -10.84 2.40 2.76
N TYR A 36 -10.28 1.92 1.64
CA TYR A 36 -8.84 1.68 1.52
C TYR A 36 -8.04 2.98 1.56
N VAL A 37 -8.51 4.04 0.87
CA VAL A 37 -7.83 5.34 0.80
C VAL A 37 -7.71 5.97 2.18
N PHE A 38 -8.69 5.81 3.06
CA PHE A 38 -8.63 6.32 4.43
C PHE A 38 -8.03 5.32 5.42
N GLY A 39 -8.38 4.05 5.32
CA GLY A 39 -7.96 3.02 6.26
C GLY A 39 -6.46 2.72 6.20
N ALA A 40 -5.86 2.68 5.00
CA ALA A 40 -4.44 2.38 4.84
C ALA A 40 -3.53 3.47 5.43
N PRO A 41 -3.71 4.78 5.12
CA PRO A 41 -2.91 5.83 5.73
C PRO A 41 -3.06 5.89 7.25
N LEU A 42 -4.30 5.78 7.77
CA LEU A 42 -4.54 5.79 9.22
C LEU A 42 -3.80 4.65 9.92
N THR A 43 -3.83 3.45 9.36
CA THR A 43 -3.14 2.28 9.92
C THR A 43 -1.63 2.45 9.84
N ILE A 44 -1.09 2.77 8.68
CA ILE A 44 0.35 2.91 8.46
C ILE A 44 0.91 4.05 9.30
N HIS A 45 0.23 5.21 9.30
CA HIS A 45 0.70 6.37 10.09
C HIS A 45 0.70 6.09 11.58
N SER A 46 -0.34 5.46 12.12
CA SER A 46 -0.39 5.14 13.54
C SER A 46 0.63 4.08 13.96
N ILE A 47 0.94 3.12 13.08
CA ILE A 47 2.03 2.17 13.29
C ILE A 47 3.37 2.90 13.27
N ALA A 48 3.60 3.75 12.27
CA ALA A 48 4.83 4.55 12.17
C ALA A 48 5.07 5.41 13.41
N ALA A 49 4.02 6.08 13.90
CA ALA A 49 4.09 6.88 15.12
C ALA A 49 4.39 6.06 16.40
N THR A 50 4.05 4.77 16.41
CA THR A 50 4.34 3.88 17.55
C THR A 50 5.78 3.41 17.56
N PHE A 51 6.41 3.27 16.40
CA PHE A 51 7.78 2.78 16.27
C PHE A 51 8.86 3.85 16.39
N GLU A 52 8.52 5.08 16.80
CA GLU A 52 9.42 6.22 17.01
C GLU A 52 10.81 6.04 16.40
N ALA A 53 11.08 6.64 15.27
CA ALA A 53 12.42 6.73 14.66
C ALA A 53 13.08 5.45 14.08
N ALA A 54 12.53 4.25 14.23
CA ALA A 54 13.12 3.09 13.55
C ALA A 54 12.61 3.02 12.09
N ALA A 55 13.18 3.84 11.21
CA ALA A 55 12.89 3.84 9.77
C ALA A 55 12.88 2.43 9.17
N LEU A 56 13.82 1.58 9.59
CA LEU A 56 13.93 0.18 9.20
C LEU A 56 12.73 -0.68 9.64
N ALA A 57 12.07 -0.35 10.76
CA ALA A 57 10.89 -1.08 11.22
C ALA A 57 9.66 -0.87 10.32
N MET A 58 9.66 0.18 9.50
CA MET A 58 8.57 0.43 8.54
C MET A 58 8.68 -0.41 7.26
N ILE A 59 9.84 -0.96 6.95
CA ILE A 59 10.03 -1.77 5.73
C ILE A 59 9.08 -2.97 5.70
N PRO A 60 8.95 -3.81 6.75
CA PRO A 60 7.97 -4.91 6.74
C PRO A 60 6.53 -4.43 6.56
N VAL A 61 6.15 -3.31 7.15
CA VAL A 61 4.80 -2.74 7.04
C VAL A 61 4.50 -2.34 5.59
N ILE A 62 5.46 -1.69 4.93
CA ILE A 62 5.36 -1.30 3.52
C ILE A 62 5.27 -2.54 2.62
N ILE A 63 6.09 -3.56 2.88
CA ILE A 63 6.05 -4.83 2.12
C ILE A 63 4.70 -5.51 2.28
N ILE A 64 4.17 -5.61 3.50
CA ILE A 64 2.84 -6.19 3.75
C ILE A 64 1.75 -5.41 3.02
N ALA A 65 1.78 -4.08 3.10
CA ALA A 65 0.83 -3.22 2.38
C ALA A 65 0.90 -3.42 0.87
N MET A 66 2.11 -3.59 0.32
CA MET A 66 2.34 -3.86 -1.10
C MET A 66 1.80 -5.23 -1.52
N VAL A 67 2.08 -6.28 -0.75
CA VAL A 67 1.57 -7.63 -1.00
C VAL A 67 0.05 -7.66 -0.94
N LEU A 68 -0.55 -7.05 0.09
CA LEU A 68 -2.01 -6.94 0.21
C LEU A 68 -2.62 -6.17 -0.97
N SER A 69 -1.98 -5.09 -1.40
CA SER A 69 -2.39 -4.30 -2.56
C SER A 69 -2.45 -5.15 -3.83
N LEU A 70 -1.43 -5.98 -4.07
CA LEU A 70 -1.35 -6.89 -5.23
C LEU A 70 -2.41 -8.00 -5.15
N ILE A 71 -2.62 -8.59 -3.97
CA ILE A 71 -3.61 -9.66 -3.76
C ILE A 71 -5.02 -9.13 -4.02
N LEU A 72 -5.35 -7.97 -3.45
CA LEU A 72 -6.67 -7.34 -3.56
C LEU A 72 -6.90 -6.64 -4.91
N ASP A 73 -5.86 -6.52 -5.74
CA ASP A 73 -5.86 -5.71 -6.96
C ASP A 73 -6.32 -4.27 -6.69
N ARG A 74 -5.82 -3.69 -5.60
CA ARG A 74 -6.13 -2.33 -5.18
C ARG A 74 -4.84 -1.53 -5.02
N ARG A 75 -4.72 -0.43 -5.78
CA ARG A 75 -3.53 0.43 -5.77
C ARG A 75 -3.49 1.40 -4.59
N SER A 76 -4.63 1.64 -3.92
CA SER A 76 -4.72 2.63 -2.83
C SER A 76 -3.82 2.33 -1.61
N PRO A 77 -3.65 1.08 -1.13
CA PRO A 77 -2.72 0.82 -0.02
C PRO A 77 -1.26 1.08 -0.38
N ILE A 78 -0.87 0.86 -1.64
CA ILE A 78 0.52 1.09 -2.07
C ILE A 78 0.86 2.58 -2.14
N ILE A 79 -0.12 3.43 -2.46
CA ILE A 79 0.07 4.89 -2.48
C ILE A 79 0.51 5.38 -1.11
N SER A 80 -0.15 4.89 -0.05
CA SER A 80 0.21 5.21 1.33
C SER A 80 1.62 4.73 1.68
N GLY A 81 1.98 3.51 1.25
CA GLY A 81 3.34 2.98 1.40
C GLY A 81 4.40 3.83 0.71
N LEU A 82 4.13 4.30 -0.52
CA LEU A 82 5.04 5.16 -1.27
C LEU A 82 5.27 6.53 -0.63
N ILE A 83 4.26 7.10 0.03
CA ILE A 83 4.42 8.33 0.82
C ILE A 83 5.44 8.10 1.93
N TYR A 84 5.37 6.96 2.63
CA TYR A 84 6.33 6.62 3.68
C TYR A 84 7.72 6.31 3.12
N VAL A 85 7.83 5.69 1.95
CA VAL A 85 9.13 5.54 1.24
C VAL A 85 9.73 6.91 0.98
N GLY A 86 8.94 7.87 0.51
CA GLY A 86 9.39 9.26 0.30
C GLY A 86 9.92 9.89 1.60
N TYR A 87 9.18 9.73 2.70
CA TYR A 87 9.61 10.21 4.03
C TYR A 87 10.93 9.55 4.49
N LEU A 88 11.07 8.24 4.34
CA LEU A 88 12.29 7.50 4.70
C LEU A 88 13.50 7.96 3.88
N LEU A 89 13.30 8.19 2.57
CA LEU A 89 14.35 8.69 1.69
C LEU A 89 14.79 10.11 2.11
N GLN A 90 13.81 10.98 2.40
CA GLN A 90 14.09 12.32 2.89
C GLN A 90 14.93 12.29 4.17
N SER A 91 14.49 11.51 5.18
CA SER A 91 15.24 11.37 6.44
C SER A 91 16.64 10.80 6.23
N GLY A 92 16.81 9.87 5.29
CA GLY A 92 18.13 9.31 4.94
C GLY A 92 19.06 10.34 4.29
N PHE A 93 18.54 11.22 3.47
CA PHE A 93 19.31 12.26 2.81
C PHE A 93 19.65 13.44 3.72
N GLU A 94 18.83 13.74 4.73
CA GLU A 94 19.13 14.78 5.74
C GLU A 94 20.43 14.48 6.50
N GLY A 95 20.76 13.19 6.71
CA GLY A 95 22.04 12.77 7.30
C GLY A 95 23.25 12.86 6.36
N ALA A 96 23.05 13.11 5.08
CA ALA A 96 24.10 13.09 4.04
C ALA A 96 24.57 14.50 3.63
N GLU A 97 24.18 15.56 4.36
CA GLU A 97 24.55 16.96 4.06
C GLU A 97 24.24 17.41 2.62
N ILE A 98 23.22 16.83 2.01
CA ILE A 98 22.75 17.18 0.67
C ILE A 98 21.85 18.42 0.76
N ASP A 99 21.97 19.32 -0.22
CA ASP A 99 21.12 20.49 -0.32
C ASP A 99 19.62 20.10 -0.29
N PRO A 100 18.77 20.78 0.55
CA PRO A 100 17.36 20.44 0.67
C PRO A 100 16.60 20.41 -0.67
N SER A 101 16.94 21.31 -1.58
CA SER A 101 16.31 21.37 -2.91
C SER A 101 16.66 20.13 -3.74
N MET A 102 17.92 19.70 -3.69
CA MET A 102 18.39 18.49 -4.36
C MET A 102 17.76 17.23 -3.74
N THR A 103 17.61 17.19 -2.41
CA THR A 103 16.95 16.11 -1.69
C THR A 103 15.52 15.91 -2.20
N ILE A 104 14.75 16.99 -2.31
CA ILE A 104 13.36 16.92 -2.83
C ILE A 104 13.34 16.37 -4.26
N VAL A 105 14.21 16.86 -5.13
CA VAL A 105 14.31 16.38 -6.53
C VAL A 105 14.63 14.88 -6.58
N LEU A 106 15.61 14.42 -5.80
CA LEU A 106 15.98 13.00 -5.75
C LEU A 106 14.84 12.13 -5.22
N VAL A 107 14.18 12.55 -4.14
CA VAL A 107 13.02 11.83 -3.57
C VAL A 107 11.91 11.73 -4.61
N CYS A 108 11.54 12.83 -5.25
CA CYS A 108 10.51 12.84 -6.30
C CYS A 108 10.88 11.95 -7.48
N PHE A 109 12.15 11.95 -7.90
CA PHE A 109 12.63 11.11 -9.00
C PHE A 109 12.54 9.62 -8.63
N ILE A 110 13.01 9.23 -7.44
CA ILE A 110 12.98 7.83 -6.98
C ILE A 110 11.53 7.36 -6.79
N VAL A 111 10.70 8.12 -6.08
CA VAL A 111 9.30 7.76 -5.84
C VAL A 111 8.51 7.75 -7.15
N GLY A 112 8.73 8.71 -8.03
CA GLY A 112 8.12 8.74 -9.36
C GLY A 112 8.53 7.53 -10.21
N GLY A 113 9.80 7.16 -10.20
CA GLY A 113 10.30 5.95 -10.85
C GLY A 113 9.65 4.67 -10.30
N LEU A 114 9.50 4.56 -8.99
CA LEU A 114 8.80 3.45 -8.35
C LEU A 114 7.32 3.39 -8.76
N VAL A 115 6.61 4.53 -8.78
CA VAL A 115 5.22 4.60 -9.25
C VAL A 115 5.09 4.10 -10.68
N MET A 116 6.00 4.53 -11.58
CA MET A 116 6.01 4.08 -12.97
C MET A 116 6.33 2.58 -13.08
N ALA A 117 7.33 2.10 -12.36
CA ALA A 117 7.70 0.68 -12.34
C ALA A 117 6.53 -0.21 -11.85
N PHE A 118 5.85 0.22 -10.78
CA PHE A 118 4.65 -0.46 -10.30
C PHE A 118 3.49 -0.38 -11.29
N GLY A 119 3.31 0.78 -11.96
CA GLY A 119 2.27 0.95 -12.98
C GLY A 119 2.43 -0.05 -14.13
N VAL A 120 3.64 -0.19 -14.64
CA VAL A 120 3.97 -1.10 -15.75
C VAL A 120 4.04 -2.56 -15.30
N GLY A 121 4.65 -2.80 -14.14
CA GLY A 121 4.91 -4.14 -13.61
C GLY A 121 3.73 -4.78 -12.86
N TRP A 122 2.64 -4.04 -12.61
CA TRP A 122 1.54 -4.47 -11.76
C TRP A 122 0.96 -5.83 -12.10
N GLN A 123 0.57 -6.02 -13.35
CA GLN A 123 -0.05 -7.29 -13.79
C GLN A 123 0.94 -8.46 -13.70
N ARG A 124 2.20 -8.23 -14.06
CA ARG A 124 3.24 -9.26 -13.99
C ARG A 124 3.55 -9.64 -12.55
N ALA A 125 3.71 -8.66 -11.66
CA ALA A 125 3.95 -8.89 -10.24
C ALA A 125 2.78 -9.64 -9.58
N ARG A 126 1.53 -9.28 -9.92
CA ARG A 126 0.33 -9.95 -9.45
C ARG A 126 0.24 -11.39 -9.94
N HIS A 127 0.51 -11.64 -11.22
CA HIS A 127 0.51 -12.98 -11.78
C HIS A 127 1.54 -13.89 -11.10
N ILE A 128 2.76 -13.40 -10.90
CA ILE A 128 3.82 -14.15 -10.19
C ILE A 128 3.41 -14.45 -8.75
N LEU A 129 2.84 -13.48 -8.04
CA LEU A 129 2.41 -13.63 -6.66
C LEU A 129 1.27 -14.63 -6.50
N LEU A 130 0.30 -14.64 -7.43
CA LEU A 130 -0.88 -15.48 -7.36
C LEU A 130 -0.70 -16.86 -7.99
N ALA A 131 0.35 -17.08 -8.78
CA ALA A 131 0.64 -18.37 -9.43
C ALA A 131 0.59 -19.57 -8.47
N PRO A 132 1.21 -19.54 -7.26
CA PRO A 132 1.15 -20.66 -6.33
C PRO A 132 -0.25 -20.91 -5.73
N PHE A 133 -1.17 -19.94 -5.84
CA PHE A 133 -2.52 -20.01 -5.27
C PHE A 133 -3.60 -20.32 -6.30
N GLU A 134 -3.25 -20.67 -7.54
CA GLU A 134 -4.23 -20.93 -8.62
C GLU A 134 -5.24 -22.03 -8.27
N HIS A 135 -4.82 -23.03 -7.49
CA HIS A 135 -5.66 -24.17 -7.09
C HIS A 135 -6.26 -24.03 -5.69
N HIS A 136 -6.05 -22.89 -5.02
CA HIS A 136 -6.53 -22.68 -3.66
C HIS A 136 -7.98 -22.15 -3.64
N PRO A 137 -8.85 -22.62 -2.73
CA PRO A 137 -10.25 -22.18 -2.65
C PRO A 137 -10.44 -20.68 -2.44
N LEU A 138 -9.44 -19.98 -1.89
CA LEU A 138 -9.45 -18.53 -1.72
C LEU A 138 -9.49 -17.76 -3.06
N ARG A 139 -9.10 -18.39 -4.18
CA ARG A 139 -9.16 -17.78 -5.51
C ARG A 139 -10.57 -17.32 -5.89
N ARG A 140 -11.60 -17.98 -5.35
CA ARG A 140 -13.00 -17.66 -5.63
C ARG A 140 -13.41 -16.25 -5.13
N TYR A 141 -12.71 -15.75 -4.10
CA TYR A 141 -13.00 -14.45 -3.48
C TYR A 141 -12.08 -13.34 -3.99
N LEU A 142 -11.08 -13.68 -4.82
CA LEU A 142 -10.14 -12.72 -5.38
C LEU A 142 -10.60 -12.28 -6.78
N PRO A 143 -10.36 -11.02 -7.16
CA PRO A 143 -10.64 -10.55 -8.51
C PRO A 143 -9.85 -11.36 -9.55
N PRO A 144 -10.40 -11.55 -10.76
CA PRO A 144 -9.71 -12.26 -11.82
C PRO A 144 -8.39 -11.57 -12.18
N SER A 145 -7.37 -12.36 -12.47
CA SER A 145 -6.04 -11.88 -12.91
C SER A 145 -6.04 -11.65 -14.42
#